data_e27944399e092b61c9830c48c47dc841
#
_entry.id   e27944399e092b61c9830c48c47dc841
#
_cell.length_a   1.000
_cell.length_b   1.000
_cell.length_c   1.000
_cell.angle_alpha   90.00
_cell.angle_beta   90.00
_cell.angle_gamma   90.00
#
_symmetry.space_group_name_H-M   'P 1'
#
loop_
_entity.id
_entity.type
_entity.pdbx_description
1 polymer ?
#
loop_
_entity_poly.entity_id
_entity_poly.type
_entity_poly.pdbx_seq_one_letter_code
_entity_poly.pdbx_strand_id
1 'polypeptide(L)' 'SGNGTTLGLAARTPDIVDEWHKVGSENGGVPCEDPPGIRGNGERQLYLAYLRDPAGNKLCATHIVRK' A
#
# COMPACT_ATOMS: atom_id res chain seq x y z
N SER A 1 17.97 -1.10 -7.12
CA SER A 1 17.65 -0.22 -8.19
C SER A 1 16.27 -0.47 -8.78
N GLY A 2 15.21 -0.43 -8.04
CA GLY A 2 13.86 -0.32 -8.54
C GLY A 2 13.49 -1.12 -9.77
N ASN A 3 13.82 -2.37 -9.82
CA ASN A 3 13.63 -3.20 -11.01
C ASN A 3 12.23 -3.80 -11.10
N GLY A 4 11.24 -3.17 -10.50
CA GLY A 4 9.88 -3.66 -10.55
C GLY A 4 9.48 -4.56 -9.40
N THR A 5 10.38 -4.81 -8.47
CA THR A 5 10.05 -5.60 -7.29
C THR A 5 9.07 -4.83 -6.41
N THR A 6 8.01 -5.51 -5.98
CA THR A 6 7.05 -4.93 -5.04
C THR A 6 7.30 -5.57 -3.67
N LEU A 7 7.52 -4.71 -2.68
CA LEU A 7 7.68 -5.15 -1.29
C LEU A 7 6.36 -4.97 -0.57
N GLY A 8 5.90 -6.00 0.09
CA GLY A 8 4.61 -5.99 0.76
C GLY A 8 4.72 -5.90 2.26
N LEU A 9 3.82 -5.14 2.87
CA LEU A 9 3.69 -5.00 4.31
C LEU A 9 2.26 -5.36 4.69
N ALA A 10 2.10 -6.30 5.62
CA ALA A 10 0.78 -6.68 6.10
C ALA A 10 0.35 -5.74 7.22
N ALA A 11 -0.87 -5.23 7.13
CA ALA A 11 -1.42 -4.31 8.11
C ALA A 11 -2.63 -4.94 8.79
N ARG A 12 -2.74 -4.76 10.09
CA ARG A 12 -3.84 -5.36 10.86
C ARG A 12 -5.18 -4.67 10.64
N THR A 13 -5.13 -3.39 10.28
CA THR A 13 -6.35 -2.60 10.09
C THR A 13 -6.19 -1.71 8.88
N PRO A 14 -7.31 -1.25 8.28
CA PRO A 14 -7.22 -0.27 7.21
C PRO A 14 -6.58 1.04 7.66
N ASP A 15 -6.79 1.42 8.91
CA ASP A 15 -6.19 2.67 9.42
C ASP A 15 -4.68 2.62 9.36
N ILE A 16 -4.08 1.45 9.58
CA ILE A 16 -2.63 1.30 9.49
C ILE A 16 -2.17 1.51 8.06
N VAL A 17 -2.93 1.03 7.08
CA VAL A 17 -2.62 1.27 5.67
C VAL A 17 -2.65 2.77 5.37
N ASP A 18 -3.70 3.46 5.83
CA ASP A 18 -3.83 4.90 5.61
C ASP A 18 -2.67 5.66 6.25
N GLU A 19 -2.34 5.31 7.48
CA GLU A 19 -1.26 5.97 8.22
C GLU A 19 0.08 5.74 7.52
N TRP A 20 0.33 4.51 7.11
CA TRP A 20 1.55 4.16 6.37
C TRP A 20 1.67 5.01 5.11
N HIS A 21 0.58 5.13 4.37
CA HIS A 21 0.58 5.89 3.12
C HIS A 21 0.82 7.38 3.37
N LYS A 22 0.18 7.91 4.39
CA LYS A 22 0.33 9.32 4.75
C LYS A 22 1.75 9.62 5.18
N VAL A 23 2.26 8.87 6.15
CA VAL A 23 3.61 9.10 6.68
C VAL A 23 4.65 8.85 5.60
N GLY A 24 4.48 7.79 4.82
CA GLY A 24 5.42 7.51 3.74
C GLY A 24 5.45 8.60 2.69
N SER A 25 4.29 9.14 2.34
CA SER A 25 4.23 10.23 1.36
C SER A 25 4.92 11.49 1.88
N GLU A 26 4.82 11.74 3.19
CA GLU A 26 5.43 12.90 3.81
C GLU A 26 6.94 12.75 3.97
N ASN A 27 7.45 11.53 3.83
CA ASN A 27 8.86 11.24 4.08
C ASN A 27 9.58 10.70 2.83
N GLY A 28 9.18 11.17 1.66
CA GLY A 28 9.90 10.89 0.44
C GLY A 28 9.31 9.83 -0.45
N GLY A 29 8.31 9.10 0.02
CA GLY A 29 7.58 8.17 -0.84
C GLY A 29 6.68 8.92 -1.80
N VAL A 30 6.54 8.40 -3.00
CA VAL A 30 5.69 9.01 -4.00
C VAL A 30 4.45 8.12 -4.18
N PRO A 31 3.25 8.66 -3.94
CA PRO A 31 2.04 7.88 -4.18
C PRO A 31 1.98 7.40 -5.62
N CYS A 32 1.61 6.16 -5.79
CA CYS A 32 1.42 5.59 -7.11
C CYS A 32 0.22 4.65 -7.07
N GLU A 33 -0.29 4.29 -8.24
CA GLU A 33 -1.54 3.56 -8.38
C GLU A 33 -2.68 4.40 -7.78
N ASP A 34 -3.77 3.76 -7.43
CA ASP A 34 -4.90 4.47 -6.84
C ASP A 34 -4.63 4.79 -5.38
N PRO A 35 -5.35 5.76 -4.80
CA PRO A 35 -5.24 6.05 -3.36
C PRO A 35 -5.60 4.83 -2.52
N PRO A 36 -5.29 4.88 -1.20
CA PRO A 36 -5.69 3.78 -0.31
C PRO A 36 -7.17 3.46 -0.47
N GLY A 37 -7.48 2.20 -0.55
CA GLY A 37 -8.86 1.78 -0.71
C GLY A 37 -8.99 0.30 -0.93
N ILE A 38 -10.23 -0.12 -1.11
CA ILE A 38 -10.59 -1.52 -1.32
C ILE A 38 -10.25 -1.93 -2.75
N ARG A 39 -9.64 -3.10 -2.89
CA ARG A 39 -9.39 -3.75 -4.17
C ARG A 39 -9.93 -5.16 -4.10
N GLY A 40 -10.39 -5.69 -5.24
CA GLY A 40 -10.94 -7.03 -5.31
C GLY A 40 -12.43 -7.01 -5.05
N ASN A 41 -13.02 -8.20 -5.04
CA ASN A 41 -14.45 -8.33 -4.85
C ASN A 41 -14.78 -9.61 -4.12
N GLY A 42 -16.06 -9.75 -3.71
CA GLY A 42 -16.54 -10.94 -3.06
C GLY A 42 -15.81 -11.24 -1.77
N GLU A 43 -15.26 -12.45 -1.70
CA GLU A 43 -14.59 -12.91 -0.49
C GLU A 43 -13.13 -12.50 -0.45
N ARG A 44 -12.61 -11.94 -1.54
CA ARG A 44 -11.20 -11.58 -1.63
C ARG A 44 -11.05 -10.08 -1.79
N GLN A 45 -11.35 -9.37 -0.72
CA GLN A 45 -11.16 -7.93 -0.71
C GLN A 45 -9.92 -7.59 0.09
N LEU A 46 -9.15 -6.67 -0.45
CA LEU A 46 -7.95 -6.15 0.20
C LEU A 46 -8.10 -4.65 0.31
N TYR A 47 -7.71 -4.12 1.45
CA TYR A 47 -7.56 -2.68 1.60
C TYR A 47 -6.07 -2.40 1.50
N LEU A 48 -5.67 -1.64 0.49
CA LEU A 48 -4.26 -1.49 0.22
C LEU A 48 -3.92 -0.12 -0.36
N ALA A 49 -2.64 0.18 -0.33
CA ALA A 49 -2.09 1.40 -0.90
C ALA A 49 -0.67 1.15 -1.38
N TYR A 50 -0.23 1.96 -2.31
CA TYR A 50 1.08 1.84 -2.91
C TYR A 50 1.86 3.13 -2.78
N LEU A 51 3.17 2.99 -2.58
CA LEU A 51 4.10 4.10 -2.66
C LEU A 51 5.32 3.64 -3.46
N ARG A 52 5.99 4.58 -4.09
CA ARG A 52 7.27 4.30 -4.72
C ARG A 52 8.35 5.02 -3.91
N ASP A 53 9.40 4.30 -3.56
CA ASP A 53 10.48 4.92 -2.79
C ASP A 53 11.42 5.69 -3.73
N PRO A 54 12.37 6.47 -3.18
CA PRO A 54 13.27 7.25 -4.03
C PRO A 54 14.11 6.42 -4.97
N ALA A 55 14.37 5.16 -4.65
CA ALA A 55 15.12 4.27 -5.53
C ALA A 55 14.25 3.67 -6.62
N GLY A 56 12.96 3.96 -6.62
CA GLY A 56 12.04 3.45 -7.63
C GLY A 56 11.36 2.16 -7.29
N ASN A 57 11.58 1.62 -6.09
CA ASN A 57 10.91 0.40 -5.67
C ASN A 57 9.46 0.67 -5.32
N LYS A 58 8.59 -0.25 -5.69
CA LYS A 58 7.18 -0.15 -5.39
C LYS A 58 6.90 -0.85 -4.06
N LEU A 59 6.26 -0.13 -3.16
CA LEU A 59 5.93 -0.63 -1.83
C LEU A 59 4.42 -0.71 -1.70
N CYS A 60 3.94 -1.73 -0.99
CA CYS A 60 2.50 -1.94 -0.83
C CYS A 60 2.19 -2.29 0.61
N ALA A 61 1.23 -1.61 1.21
CA ALA A 61 0.67 -2.03 2.49
C ALA A 61 -0.71 -2.63 2.22
N THR A 62 -0.98 -3.77 2.83
CA THR A 62 -2.19 -4.53 2.55
C THR A 62 -2.85 -5.01 3.83
N HIS A 63 -4.14 -4.76 3.93
CA HIS A 63 -4.99 -5.34 4.97
C HIS A 63 -6.01 -6.25 4.30
N ILE A 64 -6.09 -7.50 4.76
CA ILE A 64 -7.06 -8.45 4.24
C ILE A 64 -8.40 -8.17 4.92
N VAL A 65 -9.39 -7.80 4.12
CA VAL A 65 -10.73 -7.56 4.65
C VAL A 65 -11.42 -8.90 4.84
N ARG A 66 -11.83 -9.18 6.07
CA ARG A 66 -12.52 -10.43 6.38
C ARG A 66 -13.97 -10.14 6.72
N LYS A 67 -14.83 -10.97 6.26
CA LYS A 67 -16.25 -10.89 6.59
C LYS A 67 -16.59 -11.88 7.67
#